data_791ec5f469f898be8bb7f6a15afe1d34
#
_entry.id   791ec5f469f898be8bb7f6a15afe1d34
#
_cell.length_a   1.000
_cell.length_b   1.000
_cell.length_c   1.000
_cell.angle_alpha   90.00
_cell.angle_beta   90.00
_cell.angle_gamma   90.00
#
_symmetry.space_group_name_H-M   'P 1'
#
loop_
_entity.id
_entity.type
_entity.pdbx_description
1 polymer ?
#
loop_
_entity_poly.entity_id
_entity_poly.type
_entity_poly.pdbx_seq_one_letter_code
_entity_poly.pdbx_strand_id
1 'polypeptide(L)'
;MFFMKSIRTLYYSTIGLLGGLCGWALMQSGFHVFDALSAAGIPGLNIVRLNKFIYEGALIGLGLGMVLQARVSLWYHHDLVHIMSKMLYGAVVGSATGLFCFGLGHFMQIWQISPILSRLTSWTLLGLFIVGTTEFVRSHSGIFWPRIISGGIGGFIGGVIFELLMLYQISGPGHLYGLILAGFSISLLIGLYENRVTSFALRVLSGKQEGQIFLLDQNKFTLGYGSQNDFILNGYAEVCNLHAHIYKKDNQVFIENTDAANEVLVNYRQIDQQSMKKGDVIKIGTAQLQYYEI
;
A
#
# COMPACT_ATOMS: atom_id res chain seq x y z
N MET A 1 17.08 -1.88 15.69
CA MET A 1 16.32 -2.72 14.76
C MET A 1 14.88 -2.98 15.23
N PHE A 2 14.62 -3.62 16.36
CA PHE A 2 13.26 -3.91 16.86
C PHE A 2 12.38 -2.65 16.99
N PHE A 3 12.92 -1.56 17.52
CA PHE A 3 12.21 -0.29 17.75
C PHE A 3 11.69 0.36 16.45
N MET A 4 12.49 0.42 15.38
CA MET A 4 12.07 0.99 14.09
C MET A 4 10.97 0.16 13.41
N LYS A 5 11.07 -1.17 13.48
CA LYS A 5 10.02 -2.06 12.95
C LYS A 5 8.68 -1.87 13.68
N SER A 6 8.74 -1.67 15.00
CA SER A 6 7.55 -1.38 15.80
C SER A 6 6.91 -0.04 15.46
N ILE A 7 7.72 1.02 15.26
CA ILE A 7 7.23 2.34 14.85
C ILE A 7 6.57 2.27 13.47
N ARG A 8 7.15 1.56 12.50
CA ARG A 8 6.57 1.41 11.17
C ARG A 8 5.23 0.67 11.20
N THR A 9 5.13 -0.40 11.98
CA THR A 9 3.85 -1.11 12.15
C THR A 9 2.80 -0.20 12.79
N LEU A 10 3.17 0.54 13.85
CA LEU A 10 2.27 1.49 14.50
C LEU A 10 1.80 2.56 13.51
N TYR A 11 2.72 3.14 12.74
CA TYR A 11 2.41 4.13 11.71
C TYR A 11 1.42 3.58 10.68
N TYR A 12 1.67 2.39 10.12
CA TYR A 12 0.74 1.79 9.16
C TYR A 12 -0.63 1.51 9.78
N SER A 13 -0.65 1.08 11.03
CA SER A 13 -1.92 0.85 11.74
C SER A 13 -2.70 2.14 11.94
N THR A 14 -2.04 3.25 12.29
CA THR A 14 -2.69 4.57 12.39
C THR A 14 -3.21 5.07 11.04
N ILE A 15 -2.49 4.83 9.96
CA ILE A 15 -2.95 5.11 8.59
C ILE A 15 -4.21 4.31 8.26
N GLY A 16 -4.28 3.04 8.68
CA GLY A 16 -5.47 2.22 8.52
C GLY A 16 -6.69 2.74 9.29
N LEU A 17 -6.49 3.21 10.52
CA LEU A 17 -7.55 3.88 11.30
C LEU A 17 -8.09 5.11 10.55
N LEU A 18 -7.19 5.94 10.01
CA LEU A 18 -7.57 7.10 9.21
C LEU A 18 -8.33 6.71 7.94
N GLY A 19 -7.92 5.63 7.27
CA GLY A 19 -8.62 5.10 6.10
C GLY A 19 -10.05 4.66 6.42
N GLY A 20 -10.24 3.97 7.55
CA GLY A 20 -11.56 3.58 8.04
C GLY A 20 -12.43 4.79 8.40
N LEU A 21 -11.84 5.81 9.07
CA LEU A 21 -12.52 7.06 9.40
C LEU A 21 -12.93 7.82 8.14
N CYS A 22 -12.04 7.94 7.15
CA CYS A 22 -12.35 8.55 5.86
C CYS A 22 -13.49 7.82 5.14
N GLY A 23 -13.44 6.48 5.11
CA GLY A 23 -14.49 5.66 4.52
C GLY A 23 -15.84 5.88 5.19
N TRP A 24 -15.87 5.95 6.51
CA TRP A 24 -17.09 6.28 7.26
C TRP A 24 -17.60 7.69 6.95
N ALA A 25 -16.75 8.71 6.98
CA ALA A 25 -17.13 10.09 6.71
C ALA A 25 -17.69 10.25 5.30
N LEU A 26 -17.06 9.62 4.30
CA LEU A 26 -17.55 9.61 2.92
C LEU A 26 -18.89 8.89 2.78
N MET A 27 -19.06 7.76 3.46
CA MET A 27 -20.32 7.02 3.49
C MET A 27 -21.44 7.88 4.08
N GLN A 28 -21.23 8.54 5.22
CA GLN A 28 -22.22 9.42 5.84
C GLN A 28 -22.56 10.61 4.94
N SER A 29 -21.54 11.31 4.42
CA SER A 29 -21.74 12.43 3.51
C SER A 29 -22.46 12.01 2.23
N GLY A 30 -22.09 10.85 1.69
CA GLY A 30 -22.71 10.29 0.49
C GLY A 30 -24.20 9.97 0.69
N PHE A 31 -24.58 9.47 1.87
CA PHE A 31 -26.00 9.24 2.16
C PHE A 31 -26.80 10.52 2.26
N HIS A 32 -26.29 11.57 2.91
CA HIS A 32 -26.96 12.86 2.98
C HIS A 32 -27.16 13.47 1.59
N VAL A 33 -26.11 13.44 0.74
CA VAL A 33 -26.20 13.91 -0.65
C VAL A 33 -27.22 13.08 -1.44
N PHE A 34 -27.19 11.76 -1.27
CA PHE A 34 -28.08 10.83 -1.92
C PHE A 34 -29.56 11.07 -1.53
N ASP A 35 -29.82 11.25 -0.23
CA ASP A 35 -31.16 11.51 0.28
C ASP A 35 -31.69 12.88 -0.21
N ALA A 36 -30.83 13.91 -0.25
CA ALA A 36 -31.17 15.22 -0.79
C ALA A 36 -31.53 15.17 -2.29
N LEU A 37 -30.70 14.45 -3.09
CA LEU A 37 -30.94 14.26 -4.52
C LEU A 37 -32.18 13.41 -4.78
N SER A 38 -32.47 12.41 -3.96
CA SER A 38 -33.69 11.60 -4.03
C SER A 38 -34.94 12.42 -3.71
N ALA A 39 -34.86 13.33 -2.73
CA ALA A 39 -35.94 14.25 -2.39
C ALA A 39 -36.21 15.27 -3.50
N ALA A 40 -35.18 15.65 -4.26
CA ALA A 40 -35.31 16.52 -5.43
C ALA A 40 -35.99 15.86 -6.64
N GLY A 41 -36.34 14.59 -6.57
CA GLY A 41 -37.12 13.88 -7.59
C GLY A 41 -36.38 13.63 -8.90
N ILE A 42 -35.04 13.50 -8.89
CA ILE A 42 -34.26 13.27 -10.09
C ILE A 42 -34.52 11.86 -10.64
N PRO A 43 -35.02 11.73 -11.89
CA PRO A 43 -35.26 10.41 -12.51
C PRO A 43 -33.95 9.60 -12.60
N GLY A 44 -33.99 8.32 -12.26
CA GLY A 44 -32.85 7.43 -12.30
C GLY A 44 -32.13 7.21 -10.98
N LEU A 45 -32.28 8.11 -9.99
CA LEU A 45 -31.66 7.93 -8.65
C LEU A 45 -32.28 6.78 -7.86
N ASN A 46 -33.49 6.38 -8.17
CA ASN A 46 -34.16 5.22 -7.56
C ASN A 46 -33.42 3.91 -7.83
N ILE A 47 -32.68 3.81 -8.94
CA ILE A 47 -31.87 2.62 -9.26
C ILE A 47 -30.72 2.46 -8.26
N VAL A 48 -30.13 3.57 -7.82
CA VAL A 48 -29.03 3.57 -6.84
C VAL A 48 -29.55 3.21 -5.43
N ARG A 49 -30.81 3.55 -5.11
CA ARG A 49 -31.47 3.18 -3.85
C ARG A 49 -31.62 1.66 -3.68
N LEU A 50 -31.84 0.95 -4.77
CA LEU A 50 -31.94 -0.52 -4.78
C LEU A 50 -30.65 -1.22 -4.38
N ASN A 51 -29.49 -0.55 -4.50
CA ASN A 51 -28.16 -1.12 -4.25
C ASN A 51 -27.38 -0.32 -3.20
N LYS A 52 -28.05 0.09 -2.10
CA LYS A 52 -27.40 0.83 -1.00
C LYS A 52 -26.12 0.15 -0.53
N PHE A 53 -26.12 -1.17 -0.38
CA PHE A 53 -24.97 -1.96 0.04
C PHE A 53 -23.77 -1.83 -0.92
N ILE A 54 -24.01 -1.82 -2.24
CA ILE A 54 -22.97 -1.66 -3.26
C ILE A 54 -22.40 -0.24 -3.19
N TYR A 55 -23.26 0.76 -3.05
CA TYR A 55 -22.85 2.16 -2.93
C TYR A 55 -22.01 2.41 -1.67
N GLU A 56 -22.42 1.83 -0.53
CA GLU A 56 -21.62 1.84 0.71
C GLU A 56 -20.23 1.29 0.46
N GLY A 57 -20.15 0.12 -0.21
CA GLY A 57 -18.87 -0.51 -0.55
C GLY A 57 -17.96 0.39 -1.38
N ALA A 58 -18.52 1.10 -2.37
CA ALA A 58 -17.77 2.04 -3.19
C ALA A 58 -17.16 3.19 -2.38
N LEU A 59 -17.94 3.79 -1.47
CA LEU A 59 -17.48 4.90 -0.62
C LEU A 59 -16.47 4.46 0.44
N ILE A 60 -16.68 3.30 1.05
CA ILE A 60 -15.73 2.69 1.98
C ILE A 60 -14.42 2.37 1.26
N GLY A 61 -14.50 1.74 0.09
CA GLY A 61 -13.34 1.41 -0.74
C GLY A 61 -12.58 2.65 -1.18
N LEU A 62 -13.29 3.75 -1.52
CA LEU A 62 -12.69 5.05 -1.84
C LEU A 62 -11.84 5.56 -0.68
N GLY A 63 -12.39 5.64 0.53
CA GLY A 63 -11.69 6.16 1.70
C GLY A 63 -10.50 5.28 2.12
N LEU A 64 -10.70 3.97 2.20
CA LEU A 64 -9.63 3.01 2.52
C LEU A 64 -8.54 3.00 1.44
N GLY A 65 -8.94 2.94 0.16
CA GLY A 65 -8.00 2.91 -0.96
C GLY A 65 -7.16 4.18 -1.03
N MET A 66 -7.77 5.36 -0.90
CA MET A 66 -7.08 6.64 -0.90
C MET A 66 -5.96 6.69 0.13
N VAL A 67 -6.24 6.31 1.37
CA VAL A 67 -5.29 6.42 2.47
C VAL A 67 -4.26 5.27 2.44
N LEU A 68 -4.68 4.04 2.15
CA LEU A 68 -3.78 2.89 2.11
C LEU A 68 -2.81 2.94 0.93
N GLN A 69 -3.19 3.48 -0.21
CA GLN A 69 -2.27 3.64 -1.35
C GLN A 69 -1.21 4.73 -1.08
N ALA A 70 -1.56 5.77 -0.33
CA ALA A 70 -0.64 6.83 0.03
C ALA A 70 0.35 6.45 1.14
N ARG A 71 0.12 5.35 1.90
CA ARG A 71 0.88 5.01 3.12
C ARG A 71 2.40 4.97 2.93
N VAL A 72 2.87 4.43 1.81
CA VAL A 72 4.30 4.30 1.51
C VAL A 72 4.89 5.66 1.14
N SER A 73 4.17 6.42 0.31
CA SER A 73 4.60 7.76 -0.10
C SER A 73 4.63 8.72 1.09
N LEU A 74 3.67 8.64 1.99
CA LEU A 74 3.64 9.42 3.22
C LEU A 74 4.83 9.13 4.16
N TRP A 75 5.35 7.90 4.15
CA TRP A 75 6.49 7.52 4.99
C TRP A 75 7.85 7.89 4.37
N TYR A 76 7.99 7.73 3.04
CA TYR A 76 9.29 7.80 2.37
C TYR A 76 9.46 9.01 1.45
N HIS A 77 8.39 9.67 1.04
CA HIS A 77 8.43 10.79 0.11
C HIS A 77 7.86 12.05 0.75
N HIS A 78 8.55 13.17 0.57
CA HIS A 78 8.08 14.47 1.05
C HIS A 78 7.41 15.29 -0.07
N ASP A 79 7.34 14.77 -1.30
CA ASP A 79 6.72 15.45 -2.43
C ASP A 79 5.19 15.32 -2.36
N LEU A 80 4.52 16.45 -2.12
CA LEU A 80 3.06 16.53 -2.01
C LEU A 80 2.35 16.08 -3.30
N VAL A 81 2.89 16.41 -4.47
CA VAL A 81 2.29 16.04 -5.78
C VAL A 81 2.26 14.52 -5.92
N HIS A 82 3.37 13.86 -5.56
CA HIS A 82 3.43 12.40 -5.58
C HIS A 82 2.44 11.76 -4.60
N ILE A 83 2.36 12.27 -3.37
CA ILE A 83 1.40 11.79 -2.36
C ILE A 83 -0.04 11.95 -2.87
N MET A 84 -0.40 13.14 -3.38
CA MET A 84 -1.73 13.40 -3.90
C MET A 84 -2.08 12.51 -5.10
N SER A 85 -1.14 12.26 -6.00
CA SER A 85 -1.35 11.34 -7.13
C SER A 85 -1.66 9.91 -6.66
N LYS A 86 -0.96 9.42 -5.63
CA LYS A 86 -1.22 8.10 -5.02
C LYS A 86 -2.55 8.07 -4.29
N MET A 87 -2.93 9.15 -3.60
CA MET A 87 -4.25 9.27 -2.98
C MET A 87 -5.36 9.24 -4.01
N LEU A 88 -5.24 10.01 -5.10
CA LEU A 88 -6.23 10.02 -6.17
C LEU A 88 -6.36 8.65 -6.87
N TYR A 89 -5.23 8.03 -7.21
CA TYR A 89 -5.21 6.67 -7.73
C TYR A 89 -5.90 5.70 -6.78
N GLY A 90 -5.56 5.76 -5.49
CA GLY A 90 -6.15 4.92 -4.45
C GLY A 90 -7.65 5.15 -4.27
N ALA A 91 -8.11 6.39 -4.41
CA ALA A 91 -9.53 6.74 -4.35
C ALA A 91 -10.32 6.06 -5.49
N VAL A 92 -9.84 6.20 -6.74
CA VAL A 92 -10.49 5.61 -7.92
C VAL A 92 -10.48 4.09 -7.86
N VAL A 93 -9.31 3.49 -7.65
CA VAL A 93 -9.15 2.04 -7.60
C VAL A 93 -9.86 1.43 -6.40
N GLY A 94 -9.77 2.08 -5.24
CA GLY A 94 -10.46 1.64 -4.02
C GLY A 94 -11.98 1.68 -4.18
N SER A 95 -12.52 2.73 -4.80
CA SER A 95 -13.96 2.83 -5.08
C SER A 95 -14.43 1.71 -6.03
N ALA A 96 -13.70 1.49 -7.13
CA ALA A 96 -14.00 0.41 -8.07
C ALA A 96 -13.94 -0.98 -7.40
N THR A 97 -12.92 -1.18 -6.56
CA THR A 97 -12.74 -2.42 -5.78
C THR A 97 -13.88 -2.62 -4.78
N GLY A 98 -14.26 -1.56 -4.04
CA GLY A 98 -15.36 -1.62 -3.09
C GLY A 98 -16.69 -1.92 -3.78
N LEU A 99 -16.96 -1.26 -4.89
CA LEU A 99 -18.15 -1.50 -5.72
C LEU A 99 -18.20 -2.97 -6.17
N PHE A 100 -17.10 -3.51 -6.66
CA PHE A 100 -17.01 -4.90 -7.11
C PHE A 100 -17.22 -5.90 -5.96
N CYS A 101 -16.50 -5.73 -4.84
CA CYS A 101 -16.55 -6.68 -3.71
C CYS A 101 -17.91 -6.70 -3.03
N PHE A 102 -18.52 -5.53 -2.81
CA PHE A 102 -19.84 -5.43 -2.22
C PHE A 102 -20.94 -5.77 -3.22
N GLY A 103 -20.70 -5.56 -4.52
CA GLY A 103 -21.55 -6.06 -5.60
C GLY A 103 -21.63 -7.59 -5.62
N LEU A 104 -20.50 -8.27 -5.48
CA LEU A 104 -20.46 -9.74 -5.32
C LEU A 104 -21.20 -10.19 -4.06
N GLY A 105 -20.99 -9.50 -2.93
CA GLY A 105 -21.72 -9.79 -1.69
C GLY A 105 -23.23 -9.62 -1.85
N HIS A 106 -23.67 -8.59 -2.56
CA HIS A 106 -25.10 -8.41 -2.88
C HIS A 106 -25.62 -9.54 -3.78
N PHE A 107 -24.87 -9.93 -4.79
CA PHE A 107 -25.22 -11.06 -5.65
C PHE A 107 -25.36 -12.37 -4.85
N MET A 108 -24.45 -12.63 -3.88
CA MET A 108 -24.56 -13.78 -2.96
C MET A 108 -25.86 -13.74 -2.15
N GLN A 109 -26.32 -12.57 -1.72
CA GLN A 109 -27.60 -12.41 -0.98
C GLN A 109 -28.82 -12.72 -1.88
N ILE A 110 -28.77 -12.36 -3.18
CA ILE A 110 -29.80 -12.74 -4.14
C ILE A 110 -29.92 -14.28 -4.24
N TRP A 111 -28.79 -14.97 -4.14
CA TRP A 111 -28.75 -16.44 -4.11
C TRP A 111 -29.03 -17.04 -2.72
N GLN A 112 -29.68 -16.28 -1.84
CA GLN A 112 -30.07 -16.67 -0.48
C GLN A 112 -28.92 -17.16 0.41
N ILE A 113 -27.68 -16.75 0.11
CA ILE A 113 -26.53 -16.97 0.99
C ILE A 113 -26.68 -16.05 2.20
N SER A 114 -26.31 -16.55 3.38
CA SER A 114 -26.40 -15.80 4.63
C SER A 114 -25.83 -14.37 4.49
N PRO A 115 -26.57 -13.34 4.93
CA PRO A 115 -26.10 -11.95 4.88
C PRO A 115 -24.75 -11.73 5.59
N ILE A 116 -24.49 -12.43 6.69
CA ILE A 116 -23.23 -12.36 7.42
C ILE A 116 -22.09 -12.89 6.55
N LEU A 117 -22.27 -14.06 5.94
CA LEU A 117 -21.26 -14.67 5.08
C LEU A 117 -20.97 -13.79 3.84
N SER A 118 -22.01 -13.21 3.24
CA SER A 118 -21.87 -12.28 2.10
C SER A 118 -21.05 -11.05 2.46
N ARG A 119 -21.28 -10.45 3.63
CA ARG A 119 -20.53 -9.29 4.11
C ARG A 119 -19.09 -9.66 4.45
N LEU A 120 -18.85 -10.79 5.16
CA LEU A 120 -17.50 -11.26 5.45
C LEU A 120 -16.69 -11.52 4.17
N THR A 121 -17.32 -12.11 3.16
CA THR A 121 -16.71 -12.30 1.84
C THR A 121 -16.36 -10.95 1.20
N SER A 122 -17.27 -9.96 1.24
CA SER A 122 -17.02 -8.63 0.70
C SER A 122 -15.83 -7.94 1.38
N TRP A 123 -15.73 -8.01 2.70
CA TRP A 123 -14.61 -7.46 3.46
C TRP A 123 -13.27 -8.15 3.14
N THR A 124 -13.30 -9.48 3.05
CA THR A 124 -12.12 -10.29 2.71
C THR A 124 -11.59 -9.92 1.32
N LEU A 125 -12.48 -9.88 0.33
CA LEU A 125 -12.16 -9.50 -1.03
C LEU A 125 -11.69 -8.05 -1.13
N LEU A 126 -12.31 -7.13 -0.40
CA LEU A 126 -11.88 -5.74 -0.34
C LEU A 126 -10.42 -5.62 0.13
N GLY A 127 -10.06 -6.32 1.21
CA GLY A 127 -8.69 -6.36 1.70
C GLY A 127 -7.71 -6.96 0.70
N LEU A 128 -8.08 -8.09 0.06
CA LEU A 128 -7.27 -8.73 -1.00
C LEU A 128 -7.02 -7.78 -2.16
N PHE A 129 -8.07 -7.17 -2.71
CA PHE A 129 -7.96 -6.36 -3.91
C PHE A 129 -7.31 -5.00 -3.68
N ILE A 130 -7.57 -4.32 -2.54
CA ILE A 130 -6.89 -3.06 -2.22
C ILE A 130 -5.37 -3.29 -2.15
N VAL A 131 -4.94 -4.38 -1.51
CA VAL A 131 -3.51 -4.72 -1.45
C VAL A 131 -3.01 -5.19 -2.81
N GLY A 132 -3.78 -6.01 -3.51
CA GLY A 132 -3.45 -6.51 -4.84
C GLY A 132 -3.17 -5.40 -5.83
N THR A 133 -3.99 -4.36 -5.85
CA THR A 133 -3.78 -3.20 -6.75
C THR A 133 -2.53 -2.40 -6.40
N THR A 134 -2.15 -2.31 -5.12
CA THR A 134 -0.89 -1.70 -4.69
C THR A 134 0.31 -2.48 -5.20
N GLU A 135 0.25 -3.81 -5.09
CA GLU A 135 1.33 -4.70 -5.49
C GLU A 135 1.44 -4.83 -7.02
N PHE A 136 0.33 -4.77 -7.73
CA PHE A 136 0.32 -4.80 -9.19
C PHE A 136 1.08 -3.61 -9.80
N VAL A 137 0.95 -2.43 -9.20
CA VAL A 137 1.72 -1.23 -9.63
C VAL A 137 3.20 -1.35 -9.25
N ARG A 138 3.51 -2.07 -8.18
CA ARG A 138 4.89 -2.35 -7.74
C ARG A 138 5.58 -3.45 -8.53
N SER A 139 4.83 -4.23 -9.30
CA SER A 139 5.15 -5.37 -10.15
C SER A 139 6.66 -5.68 -10.27
N HIS A 140 7.09 -6.77 -9.70
CA HIS A 140 8.22 -7.66 -10.04
C HIS A 140 8.75 -8.44 -8.82
N SER A 141 8.06 -8.40 -7.67
CA SER A 141 8.52 -9.10 -6.47
C SER A 141 7.94 -10.52 -6.37
N GLY A 142 8.78 -11.50 -6.15
CA GLY A 142 8.36 -12.88 -5.78
C GLY A 142 7.57 -12.97 -4.47
N ILE A 143 7.23 -11.83 -3.85
CA ILE A 143 6.58 -11.66 -2.55
C ILE A 143 5.12 -11.18 -2.72
N PHE A 144 4.64 -11.15 -3.94
CA PHE A 144 3.31 -10.64 -4.33
C PHE A 144 2.15 -11.32 -3.56
N TRP A 145 2.05 -12.64 -3.65
CA TRP A 145 0.92 -13.37 -3.07
C TRP A 145 0.78 -13.27 -1.55
N PRO A 146 1.84 -13.44 -0.75
CA PRO A 146 1.70 -13.36 0.70
C PRO A 146 1.25 -11.98 1.20
N ARG A 147 1.61 -10.88 0.50
CA ARG A 147 1.11 -9.55 0.83
C ARG A 147 -0.38 -9.42 0.57
N ILE A 148 -0.86 -9.89 -0.59
CA ILE A 148 -2.28 -9.89 -0.92
C ILE A 148 -3.07 -10.70 0.11
N ILE A 149 -2.59 -11.90 0.47
CA ILE A 149 -3.21 -12.76 1.48
C ILE A 149 -3.28 -12.05 2.84
N SER A 150 -2.23 -11.32 3.24
CA SER A 150 -2.26 -10.56 4.51
C SER A 150 -3.36 -9.49 4.51
N GLY A 151 -3.59 -8.82 3.37
CA GLY A 151 -4.69 -7.89 3.20
C GLY A 151 -6.05 -8.56 3.33
N GLY A 152 -6.22 -9.75 2.72
CA GLY A 152 -7.45 -10.54 2.82
C GLY A 152 -7.75 -11.00 4.25
N ILE A 153 -6.73 -11.52 4.97
CA ILE A 153 -6.88 -11.91 6.38
C ILE A 153 -7.25 -10.67 7.22
N GLY A 154 -6.64 -9.51 6.96
CA GLY A 154 -6.99 -8.26 7.62
C GLY A 154 -8.42 -7.82 7.36
N GLY A 155 -8.88 -7.94 6.12
CA GLY A 155 -10.26 -7.68 5.72
C GLY A 155 -11.24 -8.64 6.40
N PHE A 156 -10.91 -9.93 6.47
CA PHE A 156 -11.73 -10.94 7.17
C PHE A 156 -11.86 -10.62 8.67
N ILE A 157 -10.73 -10.37 9.36
CA ILE A 157 -10.73 -10.02 10.79
C ILE A 157 -11.52 -8.73 11.02
N GLY A 158 -11.28 -7.70 10.19
CA GLY A 158 -12.02 -6.45 10.24
C GLY A 158 -13.51 -6.63 10.02
N GLY A 159 -13.89 -7.47 9.07
CA GLY A 159 -15.29 -7.84 8.81
C GLY A 159 -15.94 -8.55 9.99
N VAL A 160 -15.24 -9.50 10.62
CA VAL A 160 -15.73 -10.17 11.85
C VAL A 160 -15.96 -9.17 12.97
N ILE A 161 -15.00 -8.26 13.22
CA ILE A 161 -15.13 -7.23 14.24
C ILE A 161 -16.33 -6.32 13.93
N PHE A 162 -16.48 -5.92 12.66
CA PHE A 162 -17.61 -5.10 12.20
C PHE A 162 -18.95 -5.80 12.49
N GLU A 163 -19.10 -7.09 12.11
CA GLU A 163 -20.33 -7.85 12.36
C GLU A 163 -20.62 -8.02 13.85
N LEU A 164 -19.61 -8.28 14.68
CA LEU A 164 -19.77 -8.37 16.13
C LEU A 164 -20.28 -7.05 16.72
N LEU A 165 -19.73 -5.91 16.31
CA LEU A 165 -20.19 -4.60 16.76
C LEU A 165 -21.64 -4.31 16.35
N MET A 166 -22.05 -4.78 15.16
CA MET A 166 -23.43 -4.67 14.71
C MET A 166 -24.38 -5.57 15.52
N LEU A 167 -23.98 -6.80 15.83
CA LEU A 167 -24.77 -7.74 16.63
C LEU A 167 -25.04 -7.24 18.05
N TYR A 168 -24.04 -6.62 18.69
CA TYR A 168 -24.16 -6.08 20.05
C TYR A 168 -24.91 -4.74 20.11
N GLN A 169 -25.47 -4.28 19.00
CA GLN A 169 -26.27 -3.05 18.92
C GLN A 169 -25.63 -1.87 19.68
N ILE A 170 -24.34 -1.68 19.55
CA ILE A 170 -23.66 -0.53 20.14
C ILE A 170 -24.27 0.72 19.48
N SER A 171 -25.29 1.26 20.17
CA SER A 171 -26.15 2.31 19.67
C SER A 171 -25.35 3.54 19.25
N GLY A 172 -25.63 4.03 18.05
CA GLY A 172 -25.10 5.24 17.47
C GLY A 172 -23.84 5.05 16.61
N PRO A 173 -22.61 4.99 17.19
CA PRO A 173 -21.38 5.00 16.39
C PRO A 173 -20.84 3.61 15.99
N GLY A 174 -21.64 2.54 16.08
CA GLY A 174 -21.18 1.17 15.79
C GLY A 174 -20.57 1.01 14.40
N HIS A 175 -21.16 1.64 13.36
CA HIS A 175 -20.59 1.66 12.00
C HIS A 175 -19.24 2.41 11.95
N LEU A 176 -19.09 3.48 12.71
CA LEU A 176 -17.84 4.24 12.80
C LEU A 176 -16.72 3.37 13.36
N TYR A 177 -16.95 2.78 14.54
CA TYR A 177 -15.96 1.92 15.18
C TYR A 177 -15.63 0.69 14.34
N GLY A 178 -16.65 0.08 13.72
CA GLY A 178 -16.47 -1.08 12.84
C GLY A 178 -15.55 -0.76 11.66
N LEU A 179 -15.77 0.37 10.96
CA LEU A 179 -14.96 0.78 9.83
C LEU A 179 -13.52 1.18 10.22
N ILE A 180 -13.37 1.88 11.36
CA ILE A 180 -12.04 2.24 11.89
C ILE A 180 -11.25 0.97 12.20
N LEU A 181 -11.85 0.00 12.88
CA LEU A 181 -11.20 -1.25 13.26
C LEU A 181 -10.95 -2.17 12.06
N ALA A 182 -11.81 -2.15 11.04
CA ALA A 182 -11.56 -2.86 9.79
C ALA A 182 -10.35 -2.28 9.04
N GLY A 183 -10.27 -0.97 8.90
CA GLY A 183 -9.10 -0.30 8.31
C GLY A 183 -7.82 -0.56 9.09
N PHE A 184 -7.90 -0.52 10.43
CA PHE A 184 -6.80 -0.87 11.32
C PHE A 184 -6.31 -2.31 11.08
N SER A 185 -7.21 -3.30 11.06
CA SER A 185 -6.87 -4.71 10.90
C SER A 185 -6.18 -4.99 9.58
N ILE A 186 -6.68 -4.43 8.48
CA ILE A 186 -6.06 -4.55 7.14
C ILE A 186 -4.65 -3.98 7.19
N SER A 187 -4.49 -2.76 7.68
CA SER A 187 -3.22 -2.05 7.65
C SER A 187 -2.19 -2.64 8.64
N LEU A 188 -2.65 -3.12 9.80
CA LEU A 188 -1.82 -3.81 10.79
C LEU A 188 -1.18 -5.06 10.20
N LEU A 189 -1.96 -5.93 9.55
CA LEU A 189 -1.44 -7.16 8.98
C LEU A 189 -0.51 -6.91 7.80
N ILE A 190 -0.80 -5.90 6.98
CA ILE A 190 0.14 -5.46 5.94
C ILE A 190 1.44 -4.99 6.58
N GLY A 191 1.38 -4.14 7.62
CA GLY A 191 2.56 -3.62 8.31
C GLY A 191 3.39 -4.70 8.98
N LEU A 192 2.76 -5.67 9.62
CA LEU A 192 3.43 -6.84 10.21
C LEU A 192 4.14 -7.68 9.15
N TYR A 193 3.48 -7.91 8.01
CA TYR A 193 4.07 -8.65 6.92
C TYR A 193 5.25 -7.88 6.27
N GLU A 194 5.07 -6.60 5.96
CA GLU A 194 6.13 -5.78 5.38
C GLU A 194 7.36 -5.71 6.30
N ASN A 195 7.18 -5.65 7.60
CA ASN A 195 8.29 -5.67 8.56
C ASN A 195 9.09 -6.99 8.59
N ARG A 196 8.47 -8.09 8.18
CA ARG A 196 9.19 -9.37 8.06
C ARG A 196 10.02 -9.44 6.78
N VAL A 197 9.53 -8.81 5.72
CA VAL A 197 10.12 -8.94 4.38
C VAL A 197 11.10 -7.83 4.08
N THR A 198 10.77 -6.59 4.43
CA THR A 198 11.61 -5.42 4.16
C THR A 198 12.55 -5.19 5.35
N SER A 199 13.77 -5.67 5.21
CA SER A 199 14.79 -5.49 6.26
C SER A 199 15.87 -4.50 5.84
N PHE A 200 15.93 -4.11 4.56
CA PHE A 200 17.02 -3.34 3.98
C PHE A 200 16.52 -2.22 3.08
N ALA A 201 17.25 -1.12 3.03
CA ALA A 201 16.96 0.01 2.15
C ALA A 201 18.22 0.75 1.73
N LEU A 202 18.10 1.54 0.65
CA LEU A 202 19.10 2.51 0.21
C LEU A 202 18.53 3.92 0.39
N ARG A 203 19.28 4.82 0.98
CA ARG A 203 18.95 6.23 1.08
C ARG A 203 19.88 7.04 0.19
N VAL A 204 19.31 7.90 -0.64
CA VAL A 204 20.09 8.84 -1.46
C VAL A 204 20.63 9.94 -0.54
N LEU A 205 21.95 10.15 -0.57
CA LEU A 205 22.65 11.11 0.29
C LEU A 205 22.90 12.46 -0.40
N SER A 206 22.82 12.53 -1.74
CA SER A 206 23.20 13.73 -2.47
C SER A 206 22.42 13.91 -3.76
N GLY A 207 22.34 15.14 -4.26
CA GLY A 207 21.80 15.51 -5.55
C GLY A 207 20.28 15.65 -5.59
N LYS A 208 19.71 15.57 -6.81
CA LYS A 208 18.29 15.87 -7.07
C LYS A 208 17.31 14.97 -6.30
N GLN A 209 17.73 13.77 -5.97
CA GLN A 209 16.90 12.77 -5.26
C GLN A 209 17.33 12.62 -3.79
N GLU A 210 18.06 13.58 -3.23
CA GLU A 210 18.51 13.52 -1.83
C GLU A 210 17.37 13.27 -0.86
N GLY A 211 17.60 12.37 0.09
CA GLY A 211 16.61 11.94 1.08
C GLY A 211 15.64 10.86 0.61
N GLN A 212 15.59 10.56 -0.71
CA GLN A 212 14.77 9.48 -1.23
C GLN A 212 15.25 8.12 -0.71
N ILE A 213 14.29 7.26 -0.40
CA ILE A 213 14.55 5.94 0.15
C ILE A 213 14.03 4.88 -0.81
N PHE A 214 14.91 3.98 -1.23
CA PHE A 214 14.60 2.81 -2.03
C PHE A 214 14.56 1.56 -1.15
N LEU A 215 13.40 0.89 -1.09
CA LEU A 215 13.25 -0.32 -0.29
C LEU A 215 13.77 -1.53 -1.05
N LEU A 216 14.59 -2.32 -0.39
CA LEU A 216 15.09 -3.59 -0.91
C LEU A 216 14.13 -4.72 -0.48
N ASP A 217 12.98 -4.82 -1.10
CA ASP A 217 11.92 -5.78 -0.77
C ASP A 217 11.85 -6.98 -1.72
N GLN A 218 12.71 -7.00 -2.76
CA GLN A 218 12.87 -8.09 -3.72
C GLN A 218 14.18 -8.83 -3.54
N ASN A 219 14.35 -9.93 -4.29
CA ASN A 219 15.62 -10.68 -4.28
C ASN A 219 16.69 -10.08 -5.19
N LYS A 220 16.29 -9.33 -6.23
CA LYS A 220 17.19 -8.67 -7.17
C LYS A 220 16.63 -7.31 -7.55
N PHE A 221 17.51 -6.32 -7.64
CA PHE A 221 17.21 -4.95 -8.06
C PHE A 221 18.24 -4.48 -9.08
N THR A 222 17.80 -3.60 -9.95
CA THR A 222 18.63 -2.94 -10.95
C THR A 222 18.76 -1.45 -10.64
N LEU A 223 19.96 -0.89 -10.79
CA LEU A 223 20.25 0.51 -10.60
C LEU A 223 20.84 1.08 -11.89
N GLY A 224 20.37 2.26 -12.29
CA GLY A 224 20.88 2.97 -13.47
C GLY A 224 20.01 4.16 -13.83
N TYR A 225 20.31 4.86 -14.93
CA TYR A 225 19.48 5.98 -15.38
C TYR A 225 18.30 5.52 -16.27
N GLY A 226 18.35 4.32 -16.82
CA GLY A 226 17.31 3.79 -17.71
C GLY A 226 15.96 3.60 -16.98
N SER A 227 14.87 3.90 -17.67
CA SER A 227 13.51 3.82 -17.13
C SER A 227 13.06 2.40 -16.77
N GLN A 228 13.77 1.39 -17.27
CA GLN A 228 13.52 -0.03 -16.96
C GLN A 228 14.15 -0.49 -15.64
N ASN A 229 14.99 0.35 -14.99
CA ASN A 229 15.59 -0.02 -13.71
C ASN A 229 14.59 0.12 -12.55
N ASP A 230 14.78 -0.71 -11.54
CA ASP A 230 14.00 -0.62 -10.29
C ASP A 230 14.32 0.68 -9.53
N PHE A 231 15.60 1.09 -9.55
CA PHE A 231 16.08 2.34 -8.96
C PHE A 231 16.65 3.25 -10.04
N ILE A 232 15.85 4.24 -10.43
CA ILE A 232 16.20 5.18 -11.49
C ILE A 232 17.00 6.34 -10.88
N LEU A 233 18.28 6.41 -11.21
CA LEU A 233 19.18 7.49 -10.80
C LEU A 233 19.21 8.59 -11.87
N ASN A 234 18.12 9.34 -11.96
CA ASN A 234 17.97 10.39 -12.96
C ASN A 234 18.61 11.71 -12.52
N GLY A 235 19.41 12.31 -13.39
CA GLY A 235 20.07 13.61 -13.15
C GLY A 235 21.41 13.49 -12.43
N TYR A 236 22.01 12.30 -12.39
CA TYR A 236 23.38 12.06 -11.94
C TYR A 236 24.29 11.83 -13.13
N ALA A 237 25.47 12.46 -13.12
CA ALA A 237 26.48 12.25 -14.16
C ALA A 237 27.16 10.88 -13.98
N GLU A 238 27.68 10.33 -15.07
CA GLU A 238 28.45 9.07 -15.08
C GLU A 238 27.68 7.84 -14.59
N VAL A 239 26.35 7.88 -14.68
CA VAL A 239 25.49 6.72 -14.40
C VAL A 239 25.07 6.10 -15.73
N CYS A 240 25.27 4.79 -15.90
CA CYS A 240 24.86 4.06 -17.10
C CYS A 240 23.40 3.68 -17.10
N ASN A 241 22.93 3.24 -18.27
CA ASN A 241 21.55 2.78 -18.45
C ASN A 241 21.20 1.68 -17.44
N LEU A 242 22.05 0.65 -17.33
CA LEU A 242 22.09 -0.33 -16.25
C LEU A 242 23.50 -0.31 -15.68
N HIS A 243 23.66 0.12 -14.43
CA HIS A 243 24.97 0.35 -13.84
C HIS A 243 25.35 -0.70 -12.80
N ALA A 244 24.41 -1.12 -11.97
CA ALA A 244 24.67 -2.11 -10.93
C ALA A 244 23.45 -3.00 -10.68
N HIS A 245 23.72 -4.19 -10.16
CA HIS A 245 22.74 -5.08 -9.58
C HIS A 245 22.88 -5.13 -8.06
N ILE A 246 21.77 -5.13 -7.34
CA ILE A 246 21.73 -5.48 -5.93
C ILE A 246 20.90 -6.74 -5.79
N TYR A 247 21.41 -7.72 -5.07
CA TYR A 247 20.67 -8.96 -4.86
C TYR A 247 20.89 -9.53 -3.45
N LYS A 248 19.92 -10.32 -3.00
CA LYS A 248 19.96 -11.01 -1.71
C LYS A 248 20.39 -12.46 -1.91
N LYS A 249 21.38 -12.88 -1.13
CA LYS A 249 21.83 -14.27 -1.05
C LYS A 249 22.18 -14.58 0.40
N ASP A 250 21.70 -15.71 0.91
CA ASP A 250 22.00 -16.21 2.28
C ASP A 250 21.79 -15.13 3.38
N ASN A 251 20.68 -14.41 3.29
CA ASN A 251 20.34 -13.31 4.20
C ASN A 251 21.32 -12.13 4.21
N GLN A 252 22.17 -12.03 3.21
CA GLN A 252 23.08 -10.92 2.96
C GLN A 252 22.68 -10.21 1.67
N VAL A 253 22.97 -8.91 1.60
CA VAL A 253 22.77 -8.11 0.40
C VAL A 253 24.11 -7.89 -0.27
N PHE A 254 24.16 -8.15 -1.56
CA PHE A 254 25.34 -7.97 -2.41
C PHE A 254 25.05 -6.86 -3.42
N ILE A 255 26.09 -6.10 -3.74
CA ILE A 255 26.11 -5.22 -4.90
C ILE A 255 27.12 -5.75 -5.92
N GLU A 256 26.76 -5.69 -7.19
CA GLU A 256 27.57 -6.16 -8.32
C GLU A 256 27.57 -5.09 -9.41
N ASN A 257 28.77 -4.77 -9.90
CA ASN A 257 28.94 -3.91 -11.06
C ASN A 257 28.54 -4.67 -12.33
N THR A 258 27.74 -4.06 -13.19
CA THR A 258 27.28 -4.70 -14.44
C THR A 258 28.12 -4.35 -15.65
N ASP A 259 28.93 -3.30 -15.57
CA ASP A 259 29.73 -2.80 -16.65
C ASP A 259 31.15 -2.43 -16.17
N ALA A 260 32.14 -3.17 -16.63
CA ALA A 260 33.54 -2.94 -16.27
C ALA A 260 34.09 -1.56 -16.71
N ALA A 261 33.40 -0.88 -17.65
CA ALA A 261 33.77 0.48 -18.07
C ALA A 261 33.38 1.55 -17.05
N ASN A 262 32.53 1.22 -16.08
CA ASN A 262 32.02 2.16 -15.09
C ASN A 262 32.27 1.65 -13.68
N GLU A 263 32.62 2.58 -12.79
CA GLU A 263 33.04 2.23 -11.45
C GLU A 263 31.86 2.25 -10.45
N VAL A 264 31.73 1.15 -9.72
CA VAL A 264 30.94 1.12 -8.47
C VAL A 264 31.92 1.18 -7.32
N LEU A 265 31.74 2.18 -6.45
CA LEU A 265 32.57 2.33 -5.26
C LEU A 265 31.73 2.03 -4.01
N VAL A 266 32.27 1.22 -3.11
CA VAL A 266 31.71 1.02 -1.77
C VAL A 266 32.72 1.53 -0.75
N ASN A 267 32.33 2.53 0.04
CA ASN A 267 33.21 3.23 0.99
C ASN A 267 34.51 3.72 0.29
N TYR A 268 34.35 4.32 -0.90
CA TYR A 268 35.44 4.84 -1.75
C TYR A 268 36.44 3.78 -2.29
N ARG A 269 36.08 2.50 -2.24
CA ARG A 269 36.85 1.42 -2.87
C ARG A 269 36.09 0.86 -4.05
N GLN A 270 36.76 0.76 -5.19
CA GLN A 270 36.19 0.14 -6.39
C GLN A 270 35.95 -1.35 -6.15
N ILE A 271 34.79 -1.82 -6.61
CA ILE A 271 34.37 -3.20 -6.46
C ILE A 271 33.78 -3.75 -7.75
N ASP A 272 34.00 -5.02 -7.99
CA ASP A 272 33.24 -5.79 -8.99
C ASP A 272 31.99 -6.37 -8.32
N GLN A 273 32.16 -6.96 -7.13
CA GLN A 273 31.08 -7.53 -6.31
C GLN A 273 31.47 -7.44 -4.83
N GLN A 274 30.53 -7.03 -3.98
CA GLN A 274 30.76 -6.95 -2.54
C GLN A 274 29.48 -7.19 -1.73
N SER A 275 29.61 -7.85 -0.58
CA SER A 275 28.54 -7.91 0.42
C SER A 275 28.42 -6.57 1.15
N MET A 276 27.19 -6.08 1.29
CA MET A 276 26.88 -4.81 1.92
C MET A 276 26.77 -4.95 3.44
N LYS A 277 27.31 -3.99 4.17
CA LYS A 277 27.16 -3.84 5.62
C LYS A 277 26.39 -2.57 5.94
N LYS A 278 25.67 -2.59 7.05
CA LYS A 278 24.95 -1.43 7.55
C LYS A 278 25.88 -0.20 7.64
N GLY A 279 25.45 0.89 7.00
CA GLY A 279 26.18 2.14 6.94
C GLY A 279 27.09 2.28 5.73
N ASP A 280 27.27 1.24 4.92
CA ASP A 280 28.07 1.33 3.69
C ASP A 280 27.51 2.41 2.75
N VAL A 281 28.42 3.19 2.18
CA VAL A 281 28.11 4.22 1.20
C VAL A 281 28.51 3.72 -0.18
N ILE A 282 27.52 3.61 -1.05
CA ILE A 282 27.68 3.25 -2.46
C ILE A 282 27.79 4.54 -3.27
N LYS A 283 28.80 4.66 -4.12
CA LYS A 283 28.90 5.73 -5.10
C LYS A 283 28.80 5.14 -6.49
N ILE A 284 27.87 5.68 -7.29
CA ILE A 284 27.61 5.32 -8.68
C ILE A 284 27.60 6.61 -9.49
N GLY A 285 28.64 6.85 -10.27
CA GLY A 285 28.88 8.16 -10.87
C GLY A 285 28.91 9.25 -9.80
N THR A 286 28.07 10.28 -9.92
CA THR A 286 27.91 11.32 -8.90
C THR A 286 26.86 11.03 -7.84
N ALA A 287 26.09 9.95 -7.98
CA ALA A 287 25.09 9.52 -6.99
C ALA A 287 25.77 8.87 -5.78
N GLN A 288 25.33 9.24 -4.57
CA GLN A 288 25.75 8.61 -3.32
C GLN A 288 24.54 8.01 -2.61
N LEU A 289 24.63 6.74 -2.28
CA LEU A 289 23.56 5.96 -1.67
C LEU A 289 24.10 5.34 -0.38
N GLN A 290 23.34 5.41 0.71
CA GLN A 290 23.70 4.74 1.95
C GLN A 290 22.83 3.49 2.13
N TYR A 291 23.49 2.36 2.35
CA TYR A 291 22.82 1.12 2.73
C TYR A 291 22.53 1.10 4.23
N TYR A 292 21.29 0.78 4.58
CA TYR A 292 20.91 0.62 5.97
C TYR A 292 19.86 -0.47 6.17
N GLU A 293 19.85 -1.01 7.37
CA GLU A 293 18.85 -1.97 7.83
C GLU A 293 17.70 -1.23 8.52
N ILE A 294 16.48 -1.59 8.15
CA ILE A 294 15.24 -1.00 8.69
C ILE A 294 14.80 -1.76 9.95
#